data_99b46e99ad29c5be766a617d6a293c65
#
_entry.id   99b46e99ad29c5be766a617d6a293c65
#
_cell.length_a   1.000
_cell.length_b   1.000
_cell.length_c   1.000
_cell.angle_alpha   90.00
_cell.angle_beta   90.00
_cell.angle_gamma   90.00
#
_symmetry.space_group_name_H-M   'P 1'
#
loop_
_entity.id
_entity.type
_entity.pdbx_description
1 polymer ?
#
loop_
_entity_poly.entity_id
_entity_poly.type
_entity_poly.pdbx_seq_one_letter_code
_entity_poly.pdbx_strand_id
1 'polypeptide(L)'
;MVRCMTINLPNLHAMEALGARIAQALRPGDAVLLAGPLGAGKSALARALLRAALANPALEVPSPSYTLVQAYDAPWGTIWHYDLWRLDDPAQLDELGWDAAQDDAVLVEWPERLRTPPPGALHVMLALADGDARVASLTGWEGRPLWWHR
;
A
#
# COMPACT_ATOMS: atom_id res chain seq x y z
N MET A 1 -4.74 -12.66 18.84
CA MET A 1 -3.42 -13.06 18.31
C MET A 1 -3.22 -12.46 16.93
N VAL A 2 -2.13 -11.75 16.73
CA VAL A 2 -1.79 -11.17 15.44
C VAL A 2 -1.16 -12.25 14.55
N ARG A 3 -1.69 -12.39 13.34
CA ARG A 3 -1.11 -13.33 12.35
C ARG A 3 -0.22 -12.54 11.40
N CYS A 4 0.95 -13.09 11.14
CA CYS A 4 1.88 -12.56 10.17
C CYS A 4 2.09 -13.60 9.08
N MET A 5 1.92 -13.20 7.83
CA MET A 5 2.16 -14.06 6.68
C MET A 5 3.40 -13.58 5.94
N THR A 6 4.32 -14.49 5.67
CA THR A 6 5.53 -14.19 4.90
C THR A 6 5.38 -14.75 3.48
N ILE A 7 5.62 -13.92 2.49
CA ILE A 7 5.50 -14.28 1.07
C ILE A 7 6.82 -13.98 0.38
N ASN A 8 7.37 -14.98 -0.31
CA ASN A 8 8.55 -14.78 -1.15
C ASN A 8 8.13 -14.22 -2.50
N LEU A 9 8.81 -13.17 -2.93
CA LEU A 9 8.57 -12.48 -4.19
C LEU A 9 9.84 -12.58 -5.03
N PRO A 10 9.99 -13.65 -5.84
CA PRO A 10 11.24 -13.90 -6.56
C PRO A 10 11.53 -12.87 -7.66
N ASN A 11 10.50 -12.17 -8.17
CA ASN A 11 10.64 -11.24 -9.27
C ASN A 11 9.52 -10.20 -9.25
N LEU A 12 9.58 -9.26 -10.20
CA LEU A 12 8.56 -8.22 -10.34
C LEU A 12 7.16 -8.78 -10.59
N HIS A 13 7.07 -9.86 -11.37
CA HIS A 13 5.77 -10.49 -11.67
C HIS A 13 5.08 -10.96 -10.37
N ALA A 14 5.83 -11.53 -9.44
CA ALA A 14 5.29 -11.93 -8.13
C ALA A 14 4.83 -10.73 -7.32
N MET A 15 5.58 -9.60 -7.37
CA MET A 15 5.19 -8.35 -6.73
C MET A 15 3.89 -7.82 -7.31
N GLU A 16 3.74 -7.87 -8.61
CA GLU A 16 2.53 -7.44 -9.31
C GLU A 16 1.33 -8.31 -8.93
N ALA A 17 1.54 -9.62 -8.81
CA ALA A 17 0.50 -10.54 -8.37
C ALA A 17 0.04 -10.23 -6.93
N LEU A 18 0.97 -9.89 -6.05
CA LEU A 18 0.64 -9.47 -4.69
C LEU A 18 -0.21 -8.21 -4.70
N GLY A 19 0.18 -7.20 -5.48
CA GLY A 19 -0.59 -5.96 -5.62
C GLY A 19 -2.02 -6.21 -6.09
N ALA A 20 -2.19 -7.09 -7.07
CA ALA A 20 -3.52 -7.43 -7.59
C ALA A 20 -4.38 -8.12 -6.52
N ARG A 21 -3.80 -8.99 -5.70
CA ARG A 21 -4.51 -9.66 -4.61
C ARG A 21 -4.97 -8.67 -3.54
N ILE A 22 -4.13 -7.72 -3.17
CA ILE A 22 -4.50 -6.67 -2.22
C ILE A 22 -5.66 -5.84 -2.80
N ALA A 23 -5.55 -5.47 -4.07
CA ALA A 23 -6.58 -4.68 -4.74
C ALA A 23 -7.95 -5.35 -4.73
N GLN A 24 -8.00 -6.68 -4.89
CA GLN A 24 -9.25 -7.44 -4.85
C GLN A 24 -9.93 -7.40 -3.48
N ALA A 25 -9.16 -7.28 -2.41
CA ALA A 25 -9.67 -7.25 -1.06
C ALA A 25 -9.95 -5.83 -0.54
N LEU A 26 -9.47 -4.82 -1.25
CA LEU A 26 -9.54 -3.42 -0.83
C LEU A 26 -10.97 -2.89 -0.88
N ARG A 27 -11.39 -2.19 0.17
CA ARG A 27 -12.73 -1.61 0.31
C ARG A 27 -12.64 -0.19 0.85
N PRO A 28 -13.72 0.62 0.71
CA PRO A 28 -13.78 1.91 1.39
C PRO A 28 -13.55 1.75 2.90
N GLY A 29 -12.80 2.67 3.48
CA GLY A 29 -12.43 2.64 4.89
C GLY A 29 -11.14 1.87 5.18
N ASP A 30 -10.56 1.21 4.18
CA ASP A 30 -9.34 0.44 4.36
C ASP A 30 -8.08 1.30 4.27
N ALA A 31 -7.04 0.83 4.96
CA ALA A 31 -5.71 1.39 4.84
C ALA A 31 -4.70 0.26 4.53
N VAL A 32 -3.82 0.52 3.58
CA VAL A 32 -2.70 -0.36 3.25
C VAL A 32 -1.41 0.44 3.48
N LEU A 33 -0.56 -0.06 4.37
CA LEU A 33 0.66 0.61 4.77
C LEU A 33 1.87 -0.18 4.24
N LEU A 34 2.64 0.45 3.36
CA LEU A 34 3.79 -0.16 2.71
C LEU A 34 5.08 0.36 3.34
N ALA A 35 5.74 -0.49 4.09
CA ALA A 35 7.00 -0.17 4.76
C ALA A 35 8.15 -0.97 4.16
N GLY A 36 9.36 -0.52 4.40
CA GLY A 36 10.56 -1.18 3.92
C GLY A 36 11.62 -0.18 3.51
N PRO A 37 12.88 -0.63 3.35
CA PRO A 37 13.97 0.25 2.96
C PRO A 37 13.78 0.78 1.54
N LEU A 38 14.55 1.81 1.21
CA LEU A 38 14.59 2.35 -0.14
C LEU A 38 14.97 1.23 -1.13
N GLY A 39 14.26 1.15 -2.24
CA GLY A 39 14.51 0.12 -3.24
C GLY A 39 13.85 -1.23 -2.96
N ALA A 40 13.09 -1.37 -1.88
CA ALA A 40 12.44 -2.64 -1.55
C ALA A 40 11.22 -2.97 -2.42
N GLY A 41 10.73 -1.99 -3.21
CA GLY A 41 9.62 -2.23 -4.13
C GLY A 41 8.28 -1.66 -3.68
N LYS A 42 8.27 -0.74 -2.70
CA LYS A 42 7.04 -0.11 -2.23
C LYS A 42 6.27 0.57 -3.36
N SER A 43 6.97 1.35 -4.19
CA SER A 43 6.34 2.04 -5.32
C SER A 43 5.87 1.07 -6.41
N ALA A 44 6.61 0.00 -6.65
CA ALA A 44 6.20 -1.04 -7.59
C ALA A 44 4.94 -1.75 -7.13
N LEU A 45 4.84 -2.05 -5.83
CA LEU A 45 3.67 -2.67 -5.25
C LEU A 45 2.46 -1.73 -5.30
N ALA A 46 2.66 -0.45 -4.95
CA ALA A 46 1.61 0.57 -5.03
C ALA A 46 1.07 0.69 -6.46
N ARG A 47 1.95 0.74 -7.44
CA ARG A 47 1.58 0.81 -8.86
C ARG A 47 0.76 -0.40 -9.28
N ALA A 48 1.20 -1.59 -8.91
CA ALA A 48 0.50 -2.83 -9.24
C ALA A 48 -0.90 -2.87 -8.62
N LEU A 49 -1.01 -2.45 -7.37
CA LEU A 49 -2.29 -2.39 -6.66
C LEU A 49 -3.25 -1.43 -7.35
N LEU A 50 -2.79 -0.22 -7.68
CA LEU A 50 -3.62 0.80 -8.32
C LEU A 50 -4.05 0.38 -9.72
N ARG A 51 -3.15 -0.19 -10.50
CA ARG A 51 -3.47 -0.70 -11.83
C ARG A 51 -4.54 -1.79 -11.79
N ALA A 52 -4.44 -2.67 -10.82
CA ALA A 52 -5.44 -3.74 -10.64
C ALA A 52 -6.78 -3.17 -10.15
N ALA A 53 -6.76 -2.26 -9.18
CA ALA A 53 -7.97 -1.67 -8.63
C ALA A 53 -8.77 -0.87 -9.66
N LEU A 54 -8.08 -0.20 -10.58
CA LEU A 54 -8.70 0.60 -11.64
C LEU A 54 -8.91 -0.20 -12.92
N ALA A 55 -8.51 -1.47 -12.94
CA ALA A 55 -8.56 -2.34 -14.13
C ALA A 55 -7.89 -1.69 -15.36
N ASN A 56 -6.77 -1.01 -15.12
CA ASN A 56 -6.01 -0.30 -16.14
C ASN A 56 -4.52 -0.64 -16.04
N PRO A 57 -4.04 -1.66 -16.77
CA PRO A 57 -2.65 -2.07 -16.68
C PRO A 57 -1.65 -1.05 -17.24
N ALA A 58 -2.14 -0.07 -18.00
CA ALA A 58 -1.31 1.00 -18.56
C ALA A 58 -1.36 2.29 -17.74
N LEU A 59 -2.05 2.28 -16.60
CA LEU A 59 -2.16 3.46 -15.74
C LEU A 59 -0.78 3.97 -15.34
N GLU A 60 -0.54 5.26 -15.56
CA GLU A 60 0.67 5.90 -15.05
C GLU A 60 0.49 6.22 -13.57
N VAL A 61 1.42 5.74 -12.77
CA VAL A 61 1.41 5.95 -11.32
C VAL A 61 2.75 6.59 -10.95
N PRO A 62 2.87 7.92 -11.08
CA PRO A 62 4.07 8.60 -10.60
C PRO A 62 4.11 8.57 -9.08
N SER A 63 5.32 8.48 -8.53
CA SER A 63 5.48 8.58 -7.08
C SER A 63 5.09 10.00 -6.63
N PRO A 64 4.19 10.14 -5.64
CA PRO A 64 3.80 11.48 -5.15
C PRO A 64 4.83 12.04 -4.14
N SER A 65 6.12 11.87 -4.41
CA SER A 65 7.20 12.27 -3.48
C SER A 65 7.19 13.76 -3.18
N TYR A 66 6.79 14.59 -4.14
CA TYR A 66 6.76 16.04 -3.97
C TYR A 66 5.39 16.56 -3.53
N THR A 67 4.32 16.03 -4.11
CA THR A 67 2.96 16.42 -3.77
C THR A 67 2.46 15.73 -2.51
N LEU A 68 3.10 14.66 -2.11
CA LEU A 68 2.82 13.79 -0.96
C LEU A 68 1.54 12.96 -1.10
N VAL A 69 0.60 13.36 -1.95
CA VAL A 69 -0.66 12.62 -2.14
C VAL A 69 -1.15 12.73 -3.58
N GLN A 70 -1.75 11.65 -4.07
CA GLN A 70 -2.40 11.58 -5.38
C GLN A 70 -3.66 10.72 -5.25
N ALA A 71 -4.77 11.19 -5.82
CA ALA A 71 -6.05 10.48 -5.78
C ALA A 71 -6.28 9.68 -7.06
N TYR A 72 -6.89 8.52 -6.93
CA TYR A 72 -7.28 7.63 -8.03
C TYR A 72 -8.71 7.17 -7.84
N ASP A 73 -9.51 7.23 -8.89
CA ASP A 73 -10.92 6.83 -8.82
C ASP A 73 -11.08 5.39 -9.29
N ALA A 74 -11.34 4.49 -8.34
CA ALA A 74 -11.71 3.11 -8.60
C ALA A 74 -13.24 3.02 -8.79
N PRO A 75 -13.77 1.92 -9.37
CA PRO A 75 -15.20 1.78 -9.57
C PRO A 75 -16.05 1.92 -8.30
N TRP A 76 -15.50 1.57 -7.14
CA TRP A 76 -16.19 1.58 -5.86
C TRP A 76 -15.89 2.80 -4.99
N GLY A 77 -14.95 3.66 -5.40
CA GLY A 77 -14.57 4.84 -4.62
C GLY A 77 -13.15 5.30 -4.90
N THR A 78 -12.68 6.23 -4.10
CA THR A 78 -11.36 6.84 -4.29
C THR A 78 -10.30 6.11 -3.48
N ILE A 79 -9.12 5.95 -4.07
CA ILE A 79 -7.91 5.49 -3.40
C ILE A 79 -6.95 6.66 -3.33
N TRP A 80 -6.54 7.03 -2.12
CA TRP A 80 -5.58 8.10 -1.87
C TRP A 80 -4.21 7.49 -1.67
N HIS A 81 -3.27 7.79 -2.59
CA HIS A 81 -1.90 7.31 -2.52
C HIS A 81 -1.02 8.38 -1.88
N TYR A 82 -0.49 8.09 -0.69
CA TYR A 82 0.41 8.96 0.04
C TYR A 82 1.83 8.40 -0.02
N ASP A 83 2.81 9.28 -0.23
CA ASP A 83 4.23 8.97 -0.06
C ASP A 83 4.79 9.98 0.94
N LEU A 84 5.08 9.51 2.14
CA LEU A 84 5.45 10.38 3.25
C LEU A 84 6.97 10.52 3.44
N TRP A 85 7.75 10.11 2.44
CA TRP A 85 9.22 10.19 2.50
C TRP A 85 9.71 11.59 2.88
N ARG A 86 9.10 12.65 2.31
CA ARG A 86 9.49 14.04 2.53
C ARG A 86 8.64 14.78 3.55
N LEU A 87 7.80 14.06 4.28
CA LEU A 87 6.97 14.68 5.32
C LEU A 87 7.86 15.13 6.47
N ASP A 88 7.89 16.43 6.76
CA ASP A 88 8.71 17.00 7.82
C ASP A 88 8.01 16.94 9.17
N ASP A 89 6.70 17.23 9.19
CA ASP A 89 5.90 17.28 10.41
C ASP A 89 4.58 16.54 10.16
N PRO A 90 4.22 15.57 11.02
CA PRO A 90 2.94 14.89 10.91
C PRO A 90 1.71 15.81 10.87
N ALA A 91 1.80 17.03 11.40
CA ALA A 91 0.72 18.02 11.31
C ALA A 91 0.40 18.42 9.88
N GLN A 92 1.34 18.28 8.93
CA GLN A 92 1.11 18.53 7.52
C GLN A 92 0.07 17.60 6.91
N LEU A 93 -0.17 16.44 7.52
CA LEU A 93 -1.18 15.50 7.04
C LEU A 93 -2.58 16.10 7.03
N ASP A 94 -2.89 16.99 7.96
CA ASP A 94 -4.18 17.67 8.01
C ASP A 94 -4.41 18.51 6.74
N GLU A 95 -3.35 19.15 6.24
CA GLU A 95 -3.41 19.95 5.01
C GLU A 95 -3.54 19.05 3.77
N LEU A 96 -3.16 17.78 3.87
CA LEU A 96 -3.25 16.81 2.79
C LEU A 96 -4.57 16.02 2.82
N GLY A 97 -5.52 16.41 3.67
CA GLY A 97 -6.83 15.79 3.74
C GLY A 97 -6.85 14.39 4.34
N TRP A 98 -5.89 14.10 5.21
CA TRP A 98 -5.70 12.75 5.75
C TRP A 98 -6.93 12.18 6.46
N ASP A 99 -7.58 13.00 7.31
CA ASP A 99 -8.73 12.51 8.07
C ASP A 99 -9.90 12.12 7.15
N ALA A 100 -10.22 12.96 6.18
CA ALA A 100 -11.29 12.69 5.22
C ALA A 100 -10.93 11.53 4.29
N ALA A 101 -9.66 11.41 3.90
CA ALA A 101 -9.20 10.35 3.01
C ALA A 101 -9.40 8.95 3.61
N GLN A 102 -9.38 8.84 4.94
CA GLN A 102 -9.57 7.56 5.62
C GLN A 102 -10.99 7.00 5.50
N ASP A 103 -11.97 7.82 5.13
CA ASP A 103 -13.32 7.35 4.82
C ASP A 103 -13.36 6.63 3.46
N ASP A 104 -12.45 6.96 2.58
CA ASP A 104 -12.19 6.24 1.33
C ASP A 104 -11.15 5.14 1.60
N ALA A 105 -10.34 4.78 0.63
CA ALA A 105 -9.21 3.89 0.86
C ALA A 105 -7.91 4.68 0.80
N VAL A 106 -6.96 4.33 1.66
CA VAL A 106 -5.64 4.97 1.67
C VAL A 106 -4.55 3.93 1.47
N LEU A 107 -3.54 4.31 0.67
CA LEU A 107 -2.37 3.51 0.37
C LEU A 107 -1.16 4.38 0.72
N VAL A 108 -0.38 3.98 1.72
CA VAL A 108 0.65 4.82 2.30
C VAL A 108 2.02 4.18 2.19
N GLU A 109 2.96 4.87 1.54
CA GLU A 109 4.39 4.55 1.59
C GLU A 109 5.04 5.37 2.69
N TRP A 110 6.01 4.79 3.37
CA TRP A 110 6.68 5.37 4.54
C TRP A 110 5.70 5.65 5.69
N PRO A 111 4.92 4.63 6.09
CA PRO A 111 3.89 4.82 7.11
C PRO A 111 4.42 5.14 8.50
N GLU A 112 5.71 4.94 8.74
CA GLU A 112 6.37 5.31 10.00
C GLU A 112 6.36 6.81 10.25
N ARG A 113 6.06 7.62 9.21
CA ARG A 113 5.88 9.06 9.35
C ARG A 113 4.50 9.45 9.89
N LEU A 114 3.56 8.51 9.92
CA LEU A 114 2.26 8.74 10.56
C LEU A 114 2.44 8.80 12.09
N ARG A 115 1.65 9.64 12.76
CA ARG A 115 1.62 9.64 14.24
C ARG A 115 1.09 8.33 14.77
N THR A 116 0.00 7.86 14.17
CA THR A 116 -0.69 6.64 14.56
C THR A 116 -1.19 5.95 13.31
N PRO A 117 -0.92 4.65 13.14
CA PRO A 117 -1.47 3.92 12.00
C PRO A 117 -2.98 3.81 12.12
N PRO A 118 -3.72 3.88 10.99
CA PRO A 118 -5.16 3.65 11.00
C PRO A 118 -5.48 2.27 11.59
N PRO A 119 -6.50 2.18 12.46
CA PRO A 119 -6.89 0.88 13.02
C PRO A 119 -7.38 -0.06 11.92
N GLY A 120 -7.05 -1.33 12.04
CA GLY A 120 -7.44 -2.34 11.06
C GLY A 120 -6.68 -2.31 9.74
N ALA A 121 -5.58 -1.57 9.68
CA ALA A 121 -4.77 -1.47 8.47
C ALA A 121 -4.10 -2.80 8.10
N LEU A 122 -3.90 -3.01 6.81
CA LEU A 122 -2.97 -4.03 6.33
C LEU A 122 -1.56 -3.45 6.35
N HIS A 123 -0.69 -4.07 7.12
CA HIS A 123 0.72 -3.71 7.17
C HIS A 123 1.51 -4.64 6.26
N VAL A 124 2.20 -4.07 5.28
CA VAL A 124 3.08 -4.80 4.36
C VAL A 124 4.50 -4.30 4.58
N MET A 125 5.36 -5.18 5.10
CA MET A 125 6.78 -4.89 5.25
C MET A 125 7.53 -5.60 4.13
N LEU A 126 8.22 -4.84 3.28
CA LEU A 126 9.04 -5.37 2.21
C LEU A 126 10.50 -5.39 2.63
N ALA A 127 11.17 -6.48 2.36
CA ALA A 127 12.60 -6.63 2.63
C ALA A 127 13.33 -7.03 1.35
N LEU A 128 14.57 -6.58 1.24
CA LEU A 128 15.46 -6.98 0.17
C LEU A 128 15.88 -8.45 0.35
N ALA A 129 16.02 -9.15 -0.75
CA ALA A 129 16.56 -10.50 -0.80
C ALA A 129 17.61 -10.56 -1.91
N ASP A 130 17.95 -11.74 -2.39
CA ASP A 130 18.98 -11.87 -3.42
C ASP A 130 18.54 -11.27 -4.75
N GLY A 131 19.37 -10.39 -5.33
CA GLY A 131 19.10 -9.77 -6.63
C GLY A 131 17.77 -9.00 -6.61
N ASP A 132 16.88 -9.33 -7.53
CA ASP A 132 15.57 -8.69 -7.66
C ASP A 132 14.50 -9.30 -6.75
N ALA A 133 14.84 -10.35 -6.01
CA ALA A 133 13.90 -10.98 -5.10
C ALA A 133 13.62 -10.11 -3.88
N ARG A 134 12.42 -10.25 -3.36
CA ARG A 134 11.97 -9.53 -2.16
C ARG A 134 11.21 -10.50 -1.26
N VAL A 135 11.03 -10.10 -0.01
CA VAL A 135 10.19 -10.82 0.94
C VAL A 135 9.17 -9.84 1.49
N ALA A 136 7.90 -10.22 1.45
CA ALA A 136 6.83 -9.44 2.03
C ALA A 136 6.33 -10.11 3.31
N SER A 137 6.19 -9.34 4.37
CA SER A 137 5.55 -9.78 5.61
C SER A 137 4.27 -8.98 5.79
N LEU A 138 3.13 -9.68 5.88
CA LEU A 138 1.83 -9.06 5.94
C LEU A 138 1.18 -9.31 7.30
N THR A 139 0.59 -8.27 7.86
CA THR A 139 -0.12 -8.31 9.14
C THR A 139 -1.39 -7.49 9.02
N GLY A 140 -2.48 -7.97 9.57
CA GLY A 140 -3.79 -7.33 9.47
C GLY A 140 -4.70 -8.06 8.50
N TRP A 141 -5.96 -7.61 8.41
CA TRP A 141 -6.98 -8.18 7.53
C TRP A 141 -7.25 -9.68 7.78
N GLU A 142 -7.00 -10.14 8.98
CA GLU A 142 -7.35 -11.50 9.38
C GLU A 142 -8.84 -11.73 9.16
N GLY A 143 -9.20 -12.85 8.57
CA GLY A 143 -10.58 -13.15 8.20
C GLY A 143 -10.96 -12.77 6.78
N ARG A 144 -10.12 -12.03 6.07
CA ARG A 144 -10.32 -11.82 4.64
C ARG A 144 -9.74 -13.00 3.87
N PRO A 145 -10.54 -13.71 3.04
CA PRO A 145 -10.15 -15.04 2.55
C PRO A 145 -8.98 -15.04 1.56
N LEU A 146 -8.69 -13.93 0.91
CA LEU A 146 -7.68 -13.91 -0.15
C LEU A 146 -6.25 -14.18 0.29
N TRP A 147 -5.96 -13.96 1.55
CA TRP A 147 -4.60 -14.13 2.06
C TRP A 147 -4.29 -15.50 2.57
N TRP A 148 -5.26 -16.10 3.20
CA TRP A 148 -5.07 -17.21 4.10
C TRP A 148 -5.32 -18.53 3.41
N HIS A 149 -5.76 -18.46 2.18
CA HIS A 149 -6.03 -19.64 1.36
C HIS A 149 -5.12 -19.66 0.15
N ARG A 150 -4.53 -20.76 -0.06
CA ARG A 150 -3.66 -21.02 -1.18
C ARG A 150 -4.28 -22.02 -2.12
#